data_0204aec8676a3f1f277c52dd11ba497a
#
_entry.id   0204aec8676a3f1f277c52dd11ba497a
#
_cell.length_a   1.000
_cell.length_b   1.000
_cell.length_c   1.000
_cell.angle_alpha   90.00
_cell.angle_beta   90.00
_cell.angle_gamma   90.00
#
_symmetry.space_group_name_H-M   'P 1'
#
loop_
_entity.id
_entity.type
_entity.pdbx_description
1 polymer ?
#
loop_
_entity_poly.entity_id
_entity_poly.type
_entity_poly.pdbx_seq_one_letter_code
_entity_poly.pdbx_strand_id
1 'polypeptide(L)'
;MIMIEKQGLYLPEFEHANCGAGFICNLKGEKTNQIIHDALEILVKLEHRGGVSSDGKTGDGAGLLVDIPHEYFSRVCDFELPAQREYAVGMVFLPKHKNQYKFCKDTFEKEITAQGLSILGWREVPVDSSQLGEIALASEPNIEQLFIGKTAAIDEHIFKAKLYAARKITEHTIGASKMSESSYFYLPSLSNTTLIYKGIIMPEDIGPYYTDLMQPDFLTRLALVHQRFSTNTMPAWELAQPFRYMCQNGEINTLRGNVSRMRVREEIMKS
;
A
#
# COMPACT_ATOMS: atom_id res chain seq x y z
N MET A 1 -14.78 7.65 25.56
CA MET A 1 -15.70 7.78 24.41
C MET A 1 -16.50 9.04 24.63
N ILE A 2 -16.31 10.08 23.84
CA ILE A 2 -17.12 11.31 23.93
C ILE A 2 -18.50 10.93 23.39
N MET A 3 -19.52 10.93 24.24
CA MET A 3 -20.89 10.76 23.77
C MET A 3 -21.31 12.07 23.08
N ILE A 4 -21.61 11.98 21.80
CA ILE A 4 -22.14 13.11 21.03
C ILE A 4 -23.57 13.33 21.51
N GLU A 5 -23.85 14.55 21.95
CA GLU A 5 -25.20 14.90 22.46
C GLU A 5 -26.13 15.35 21.32
N LYS A 6 -27.44 15.15 21.53
CA LYS A 6 -28.45 15.62 20.59
C LYS A 6 -28.36 17.15 20.45
N GLN A 7 -28.27 17.63 19.18
CA GLN A 7 -28.22 19.07 18.90
C GLN A 7 -29.11 19.41 17.69
N GLY A 8 -30.15 20.20 17.92
CA GLY A 8 -31.08 20.56 16.87
C GLY A 8 -31.80 19.34 16.27
N LEU A 9 -31.68 19.15 14.97
CA LEU A 9 -32.24 18.00 14.24
C LEU A 9 -31.30 16.77 14.25
N TYR A 10 -30.08 16.91 14.77
CA TYR A 10 -29.13 15.82 14.89
C TYR A 10 -29.51 14.90 16.05
N LEU A 11 -29.64 13.60 15.74
CA LEU A 11 -29.88 12.53 16.71
C LEU A 11 -28.73 11.52 16.62
N PRO A 12 -27.95 11.32 17.71
CA PRO A 12 -26.81 10.40 17.71
C PRO A 12 -27.17 8.96 17.33
N GLU A 13 -28.41 8.54 17.57
CA GLU A 13 -28.92 7.22 17.21
C GLU A 13 -29.02 6.98 15.68
N PHE A 14 -29.01 8.07 14.88
CA PHE A 14 -28.97 8.02 13.43
C PHE A 14 -27.58 8.23 12.85
N GLU A 15 -26.57 8.35 13.70
CA GLU A 15 -25.17 8.44 13.24
C GLU A 15 -24.69 7.05 12.78
N HIS A 16 -24.54 6.91 11.48
CA HIS A 16 -24.03 5.70 10.84
C HIS A 16 -22.75 6.03 10.10
N ALA A 17 -21.63 5.40 10.50
CA ALA A 17 -20.38 5.47 9.76
C ALA A 17 -20.57 4.84 8.37
N ASN A 18 -20.25 5.59 7.31
CA ASN A 18 -20.40 5.18 5.92
C ASN A 18 -19.05 5.04 5.21
N CYS A 19 -18.01 4.60 5.92
CA CYS A 19 -16.67 4.41 5.38
C CYS A 19 -16.30 2.93 5.33
N GLY A 20 -15.57 2.52 4.30
CA GLY A 20 -14.97 1.18 4.20
C GLY A 20 -13.60 1.10 4.86
N ALA A 21 -13.27 2.00 5.79
CA ALA A 21 -11.99 2.06 6.49
C ALA A 21 -12.10 1.56 7.91
N GLY A 22 -11.05 0.89 8.39
CA GLY A 22 -10.88 0.49 9.78
C GLY A 22 -9.45 0.71 10.25
N PHE A 23 -9.28 0.91 11.55
CA PHE A 23 -7.98 1.09 12.18
C PHE A 23 -7.92 0.39 13.52
N ILE A 24 -6.83 -0.32 13.76
CA ILE A 24 -6.54 -0.98 15.04
C ILE A 24 -5.09 -0.72 15.44
N CYS A 25 -4.82 -0.49 16.72
CA CYS A 25 -3.46 -0.36 17.23
C CYS A 25 -3.33 -0.77 18.69
N ASN A 26 -2.13 -1.19 19.07
CA ASN A 26 -1.74 -1.36 20.44
C ASN A 26 -1.26 -0.02 21.02
N LEU A 27 -1.95 0.53 22.03
CA LEU A 27 -1.64 1.84 22.63
C LEU A 27 -0.29 1.88 23.35
N LYS A 28 0.25 0.72 23.76
CA LYS A 28 1.57 0.61 24.36
C LYS A 28 2.69 0.44 23.33
N GLY A 29 2.33 0.29 22.04
CA GLY A 29 3.28 0.08 20.95
C GLY A 29 3.86 -1.33 20.87
N GLU A 30 3.29 -2.30 21.56
CA GLU A 30 3.68 -3.70 21.49
C GLU A 30 3.23 -4.31 20.16
N LYS A 31 4.13 -5.01 19.50
CA LYS A 31 3.84 -5.72 18.26
C LYS A 31 3.27 -7.10 18.54
N THR A 32 2.18 -7.45 17.88
CA THR A 32 1.56 -8.78 17.98
C THR A 32 1.07 -9.25 16.62
N ASN A 33 1.00 -10.55 16.43
CA ASN A 33 0.33 -11.15 15.26
C ASN A 33 -1.19 -11.01 15.37
N GLN A 34 -1.75 -10.94 16.59
CA GLN A 34 -3.19 -10.79 16.81
C GLN A 34 -3.76 -9.57 16.08
N ILE A 35 -3.01 -8.45 15.99
CA ILE A 35 -3.44 -7.25 15.26
C ILE A 35 -3.63 -7.53 13.76
N ILE A 36 -2.85 -8.44 13.16
CA ILE A 36 -3.07 -8.87 11.77
C ILE A 36 -4.40 -9.61 11.64
N HIS A 37 -4.66 -10.57 12.52
CA HIS A 37 -5.91 -11.32 12.51
C HIS A 37 -7.12 -10.40 12.72
N ASP A 38 -7.04 -9.49 13.69
CA ASP A 38 -8.10 -8.52 13.96
C ASP A 38 -8.32 -7.58 12.76
N ALA A 39 -7.24 -7.16 12.07
CA ALA A 39 -7.32 -6.33 10.88
C ALA A 39 -8.00 -7.05 9.70
N LEU A 40 -7.67 -8.32 9.49
CA LEU A 40 -8.33 -9.16 8.48
C LEU A 40 -9.81 -9.37 8.82
N GLU A 41 -10.12 -9.59 10.11
CA GLU A 41 -11.52 -9.69 10.58
C GLU A 41 -12.29 -8.37 10.35
N ILE A 42 -11.68 -7.21 10.58
CA ILE A 42 -12.28 -5.91 10.26
C ILE A 42 -12.60 -5.81 8.77
N LEU A 43 -11.68 -6.24 7.89
CA LEU A 43 -11.92 -6.24 6.44
C LEU A 43 -13.13 -7.10 6.07
N VAL A 44 -13.23 -8.32 6.59
CA VAL A 44 -14.37 -9.21 6.36
C VAL A 44 -15.68 -8.56 6.84
N LYS A 45 -15.69 -7.93 8.00
CA LYS A 45 -16.86 -7.21 8.51
C LYS A 45 -17.25 -5.98 7.67
N LEU A 46 -16.30 -5.44 6.88
CA LEU A 46 -16.53 -4.35 5.93
C LEU A 46 -16.93 -4.83 4.53
N GLU A 47 -17.11 -6.12 4.28
CA GLU A 47 -17.47 -6.68 2.97
C GLU A 47 -18.68 -5.97 2.34
N HIS A 48 -19.71 -5.67 3.14
CA HIS A 48 -20.90 -4.93 2.72
C HIS A 48 -20.61 -3.49 2.22
N ARG A 49 -19.38 -2.99 2.38
CA ARG A 49 -18.86 -1.72 1.87
C ARG A 49 -18.02 -1.87 0.60
N GLY A 50 -17.87 -3.08 0.09
CA GLY A 50 -17.13 -3.39 -1.12
C GLY A 50 -18.04 -3.70 -2.30
N GLY A 51 -17.47 -3.66 -3.49
CA GLY A 51 -18.11 -4.17 -4.70
C GLY A 51 -17.48 -5.50 -5.12
N VAL A 52 -18.27 -6.28 -5.85
CA VAL A 52 -17.86 -7.57 -6.42
C VAL A 52 -18.07 -7.51 -7.93
N SER A 53 -17.07 -7.95 -8.69
CA SER A 53 -17.12 -7.99 -10.15
C SER A 53 -18.03 -9.12 -10.67
N SER A 54 -18.25 -9.14 -11.98
CA SER A 54 -19.16 -10.09 -12.62
C SER A 54 -18.76 -11.56 -12.51
N ASP A 55 -17.49 -11.85 -12.21
CA ASP A 55 -17.01 -13.21 -11.95
C ASP A 55 -17.36 -13.73 -10.53
N GLY A 56 -17.99 -12.88 -9.70
CA GLY A 56 -18.43 -13.22 -8.35
C GLY A 56 -17.30 -13.43 -7.32
N LYS A 57 -16.03 -13.21 -7.70
CA LYS A 57 -14.86 -13.49 -6.88
C LYS A 57 -13.81 -12.38 -6.88
N THR A 58 -13.82 -11.49 -7.88
CA THR A 58 -12.93 -10.32 -7.92
C THR A 58 -13.57 -9.16 -7.17
N GLY A 59 -12.87 -8.62 -6.16
CA GLY A 59 -13.32 -7.45 -5.41
C GLY A 59 -12.97 -6.14 -6.11
N ASP A 60 -13.62 -5.04 -5.70
CA ASP A 60 -13.25 -3.68 -6.13
C ASP A 60 -11.92 -3.21 -5.54
N GLY A 61 -11.45 -3.89 -4.51
CA GLY A 61 -10.15 -3.68 -3.87
C GLY A 61 -10.23 -3.70 -2.36
N ALA A 62 -9.32 -4.45 -1.77
CA ALA A 62 -9.10 -4.50 -0.33
C ALA A 62 -7.61 -4.39 -0.03
N GLY A 63 -7.28 -4.02 1.21
CA GLY A 63 -5.90 -4.00 1.64
C GLY A 63 -5.69 -3.48 3.04
N LEU A 64 -4.47 -3.65 3.51
CA LEU A 64 -4.02 -3.20 4.81
C LEU A 64 -2.63 -2.60 4.76
N LEU A 65 -2.43 -1.58 5.60
CA LEU A 65 -1.13 -1.01 5.94
C LEU A 65 -0.75 -1.51 7.34
N VAL A 66 0.48 -1.96 7.49
CA VAL A 66 1.05 -2.49 8.72
C VAL A 66 2.45 -1.92 8.98
N ASP A 67 3.01 -2.11 10.18
CA ASP A 67 4.44 -1.87 10.41
C ASP A 67 5.29 -2.84 9.56
N ILE A 68 6.53 -2.44 9.25
CA ILE A 68 7.52 -3.37 8.70
C ILE A 68 7.84 -4.43 9.76
N PRO A 69 7.58 -5.73 9.47
CA PRO A 69 7.83 -6.83 10.40
C PRO A 69 9.31 -7.24 10.34
N HIS A 70 10.18 -6.51 11.03
CA HIS A 70 11.63 -6.64 10.93
C HIS A 70 12.13 -8.06 11.24
N GLU A 71 11.63 -8.67 12.31
CA GLU A 71 12.01 -10.01 12.75
C GLU A 71 11.64 -11.07 11.70
N TYR A 72 10.45 -10.95 11.13
CA TYR A 72 10.00 -11.79 10.02
C TYR A 72 10.91 -11.66 8.79
N PHE A 73 11.19 -10.43 8.35
CA PHE A 73 12.06 -10.20 7.19
C PHE A 73 13.49 -10.64 7.43
N SER A 74 14.03 -10.49 8.65
CA SER A 74 15.35 -10.98 9.00
C SER A 74 15.48 -12.51 8.88
N ARG A 75 14.37 -13.24 8.98
CA ARG A 75 14.33 -14.70 8.81
C ARG A 75 14.15 -15.14 7.36
N VAL A 76 13.35 -14.40 6.56
CA VAL A 76 12.92 -14.87 5.22
C VAL A 76 13.72 -14.27 4.07
N CYS A 77 14.47 -13.18 4.28
CA CYS A 77 15.36 -12.63 3.29
C CYS A 77 16.67 -13.42 3.23
N ASP A 78 17.23 -13.56 2.04
CA ASP A 78 18.52 -14.21 1.78
C ASP A 78 19.71 -13.23 1.85
N PHE A 79 19.47 -12.03 2.33
CA PHE A 79 20.44 -10.95 2.56
C PHE A 79 20.30 -10.36 3.96
N GLU A 80 21.39 -9.80 4.49
CA GLU A 80 21.39 -9.18 5.82
C GLU A 80 20.62 -7.86 5.83
N LEU A 81 19.81 -7.67 6.87
CA LEU A 81 19.08 -6.42 7.10
C LEU A 81 19.79 -5.59 8.19
N PRO A 82 19.98 -4.27 7.96
CA PRO A 82 20.36 -3.35 9.02
C PRO A 82 19.32 -3.30 10.15
N ALA A 83 19.65 -2.61 11.23
CA ALA A 83 18.70 -2.39 12.33
C ALA A 83 17.38 -1.79 11.81
N GLN A 84 16.29 -2.06 12.51
CA GLN A 84 14.98 -1.53 12.20
C GLN A 84 15.02 0.00 12.04
N ARG A 85 14.38 0.55 10.99
CA ARG A 85 14.38 1.95 10.53
C ARG A 85 15.65 2.43 9.82
N GLU A 86 16.73 1.65 9.83
CA GLU A 86 17.94 1.95 9.05
C GLU A 86 17.83 1.45 7.60
N TYR A 87 16.71 0.84 7.25
CA TYR A 87 16.35 0.45 5.89
C TYR A 87 14.87 0.77 5.60
N ALA A 88 14.53 0.81 4.35
CA ALA A 88 13.17 0.93 3.85
C ALA A 88 12.78 -0.30 3.04
N VAL A 89 11.47 -0.57 2.97
CA VAL A 89 10.88 -1.59 2.11
C VAL A 89 9.94 -0.92 1.12
N GLY A 90 10.15 -1.18 -0.16
CA GLY A 90 9.21 -0.84 -1.22
C GLY A 90 8.39 -2.06 -1.59
N MET A 91 7.07 -2.01 -1.45
CA MET A 91 6.17 -2.95 -2.12
C MET A 91 6.04 -2.48 -3.57
N VAL A 92 6.29 -3.36 -4.52
CA VAL A 92 6.40 -3.02 -5.94
C VAL A 92 5.54 -3.97 -6.77
N PHE A 93 4.60 -3.42 -7.51
CA PHE A 93 3.90 -4.12 -8.58
C PHE A 93 4.69 -3.95 -9.88
N LEU A 94 4.89 -5.03 -10.61
CA LEU A 94 5.76 -5.09 -11.77
C LEU A 94 5.05 -5.73 -12.97
N PRO A 95 5.39 -5.33 -14.21
CA PRO A 95 4.92 -5.97 -15.44
C PRO A 95 5.19 -7.47 -15.48
N LYS A 96 4.33 -8.22 -16.18
CA LYS A 96 4.57 -9.66 -16.44
C LYS A 96 5.54 -9.90 -17.61
N HIS A 97 5.56 -8.99 -18.59
CA HIS A 97 6.46 -9.11 -19.74
C HIS A 97 7.92 -8.94 -19.34
N LYS A 98 8.75 -9.95 -19.54
CA LYS A 98 10.13 -10.06 -19.04
C LYS A 98 11.02 -8.83 -19.29
N ASN A 99 10.95 -8.23 -20.48
CA ASN A 99 11.79 -7.07 -20.81
C ASN A 99 11.29 -5.81 -20.08
N GLN A 100 9.98 -5.65 -19.93
CA GLN A 100 9.38 -4.51 -19.25
C GLN A 100 9.58 -4.62 -17.72
N TYR A 101 9.44 -5.83 -17.17
CA TYR A 101 9.79 -6.16 -15.80
C TYR A 101 11.24 -5.76 -15.48
N LYS A 102 12.19 -6.22 -16.31
CA LYS A 102 13.60 -5.86 -16.12
C LYS A 102 13.84 -4.36 -16.20
N PHE A 103 13.26 -3.69 -17.20
CA PHE A 103 13.39 -2.24 -17.36
C PHE A 103 12.87 -1.48 -16.13
N CYS A 104 11.75 -1.90 -15.55
CA CYS A 104 11.19 -1.28 -14.34
C CYS A 104 12.12 -1.44 -13.15
N LYS A 105 12.66 -2.65 -12.93
CA LYS A 105 13.62 -2.90 -11.84
C LYS A 105 14.91 -2.10 -12.03
N ASP A 106 15.53 -2.18 -13.20
CA ASP A 106 16.77 -1.46 -13.52
C ASP A 106 16.59 0.06 -13.34
N THR A 107 15.43 0.61 -13.76
CA THR A 107 15.11 2.03 -13.60
C THR A 107 14.98 2.39 -12.13
N PHE A 108 14.26 1.59 -11.34
CA PHE A 108 14.07 1.88 -9.92
C PHE A 108 15.39 1.78 -9.14
N GLU A 109 16.19 0.74 -9.35
CA GLU A 109 17.52 0.59 -8.74
C GLU A 109 18.44 1.75 -9.08
N LYS A 110 18.46 2.18 -10.35
CA LYS A 110 19.24 3.33 -10.80
C LYS A 110 18.85 4.60 -10.03
N GLU A 111 17.56 4.87 -9.88
CA GLU A 111 17.10 6.07 -9.19
C GLU A 111 17.36 6.01 -7.67
N ILE A 112 17.24 4.84 -7.03
CA ILE A 112 17.65 4.64 -5.64
C ILE A 112 19.15 4.93 -5.47
N THR A 113 19.98 4.37 -6.33
CA THR A 113 21.44 4.57 -6.31
C THR A 113 21.81 6.03 -6.59
N ALA A 114 21.12 6.69 -7.52
CA ALA A 114 21.32 8.12 -7.82
C ALA A 114 21.02 9.04 -6.62
N GLN A 115 20.14 8.62 -5.70
CA GLN A 115 19.93 9.31 -4.43
C GLN A 115 21.02 9.00 -3.38
N GLY A 116 22.01 8.18 -3.70
CA GLY A 116 23.06 7.76 -2.78
C GLY A 116 22.57 6.79 -1.71
N LEU A 117 21.56 6.00 -2.00
CA LEU A 117 21.05 4.90 -1.17
C LEU A 117 21.58 3.56 -1.68
N SER A 118 21.61 2.54 -0.84
CA SER A 118 22.09 1.20 -1.20
C SER A 118 20.92 0.25 -1.45
N ILE A 119 21.06 -0.61 -2.46
CA ILE A 119 20.18 -1.76 -2.65
C ILE A 119 20.66 -2.89 -1.74
N LEU A 120 19.80 -3.40 -0.87
CA LEU A 120 20.09 -4.57 -0.03
C LEU A 120 19.70 -5.86 -0.75
N GLY A 121 18.54 -5.88 -1.40
CA GLY A 121 18.06 -7.02 -2.16
C GLY A 121 16.60 -6.88 -2.58
N TRP A 122 16.18 -7.82 -3.42
CA TRP A 122 14.79 -8.01 -3.83
C TRP A 122 14.27 -9.31 -3.24
N ARG A 123 13.01 -9.30 -2.88
CA ARG A 123 12.27 -10.48 -2.41
C ARG A 123 10.97 -10.60 -3.18
N GLU A 124 10.72 -11.75 -3.78
CA GLU A 124 9.39 -12.08 -4.30
C GLU A 124 8.41 -12.23 -3.13
N VAL A 125 7.25 -11.59 -3.23
CA VAL A 125 6.19 -11.73 -2.23
C VAL A 125 5.47 -13.06 -2.47
N PRO A 126 5.42 -13.96 -1.49
CA PRO A 126 4.72 -15.23 -1.67
C PRO A 126 3.21 -15.00 -1.70
N VAL A 127 2.59 -15.35 -2.82
CA VAL A 127 1.15 -15.21 -3.06
C VAL A 127 0.53 -16.54 -3.48
N ASP A 128 -0.74 -16.75 -3.13
CA ASP A 128 -1.55 -17.85 -3.62
C ASP A 128 -2.61 -17.34 -4.61
N SER A 129 -2.25 -17.31 -5.90
CA SER A 129 -3.13 -16.83 -6.97
C SER A 129 -4.40 -17.67 -7.16
N SER A 130 -4.50 -18.87 -6.56
CA SER A 130 -5.73 -19.70 -6.58
C SER A 130 -6.90 -19.04 -5.86
N GLN A 131 -6.62 -18.07 -4.99
CA GLN A 131 -7.62 -17.28 -4.28
C GLN A 131 -8.29 -16.22 -5.16
N LEU A 132 -7.70 -15.88 -6.32
CA LEU A 132 -8.19 -14.80 -7.17
C LEU A 132 -9.38 -15.22 -8.05
N GLY A 133 -10.27 -14.25 -8.33
CA GLY A 133 -11.22 -14.34 -9.42
C GLY A 133 -10.53 -14.16 -10.78
N GLU A 134 -11.20 -14.57 -11.85
CA GLU A 134 -10.64 -14.56 -13.22
C GLU A 134 -10.19 -13.15 -13.66
N ILE A 135 -10.95 -12.12 -13.31
CA ILE A 135 -10.63 -10.73 -13.66
C ILE A 135 -9.38 -10.25 -12.91
N ALA A 136 -9.27 -10.55 -11.62
CA ALA A 136 -8.10 -10.22 -10.82
C ALA A 136 -6.86 -10.95 -11.32
N LEU A 137 -6.98 -12.24 -11.60
CA LEU A 137 -5.89 -13.09 -12.12
C LEU A 137 -5.38 -12.61 -13.48
N ALA A 138 -6.28 -12.20 -14.38
CA ALA A 138 -5.90 -11.69 -15.71
C ALA A 138 -5.04 -10.41 -15.63
N SER A 139 -5.22 -9.60 -14.60
CA SER A 139 -4.50 -8.33 -14.38
C SER A 139 -3.52 -8.37 -13.21
N GLU A 140 -3.29 -9.54 -12.61
CA GLU A 140 -2.36 -9.70 -11.49
C GLU A 140 -0.94 -9.27 -11.89
N PRO A 141 -0.29 -8.33 -11.17
CA PRO A 141 1.10 -7.97 -11.39
C PRO A 141 2.06 -9.01 -10.80
N ASN A 142 3.33 -8.98 -11.19
CA ASN A 142 4.38 -9.56 -10.34
C ASN A 142 4.53 -8.68 -9.10
N ILE A 143 4.57 -9.28 -7.92
CA ILE A 143 4.65 -8.54 -6.65
C ILE A 143 5.97 -8.84 -5.96
N GLU A 144 6.78 -7.81 -5.80
CA GLU A 144 8.07 -7.93 -5.13
C GLU A 144 8.29 -6.84 -4.08
N GLN A 145 9.26 -7.07 -3.22
CA GLN A 145 9.74 -6.12 -2.23
C GLN A 145 11.18 -5.74 -2.52
N LEU A 146 11.45 -4.43 -2.63
CA LEU A 146 12.80 -3.90 -2.69
C LEU A 146 13.23 -3.40 -1.31
N PHE A 147 14.34 -3.91 -0.81
CA PHE A 147 14.94 -3.49 0.45
C PHE A 147 16.07 -2.50 0.17
N ILE A 148 16.02 -1.34 0.82
CA ILE A 148 16.88 -0.19 0.55
C ILE A 148 17.54 0.24 1.85
N GLY A 149 18.86 0.16 1.88
CA GLY A 149 19.68 0.58 3.03
C GLY A 149 19.86 2.10 3.06
N LYS A 150 19.79 2.63 4.26
CA LYS A 150 20.20 3.99 4.57
C LYS A 150 21.73 4.04 4.57
N THR A 151 22.33 4.94 3.79
CA THR A 151 23.77 5.17 3.89
C THR A 151 24.09 5.92 5.19
N ALA A 152 25.24 5.59 5.81
CA ALA A 152 25.64 6.19 7.07
C ALA A 152 25.58 7.72 7.03
N ALA A 153 25.11 8.35 8.12
CA ALA A 153 25.13 9.79 8.38
C ALA A 153 23.97 10.64 7.79
N ILE A 154 22.92 10.07 7.19
CA ILE A 154 21.72 10.85 6.87
C ILE A 154 20.66 10.69 7.95
N ASP A 155 19.95 11.77 8.28
CA ASP A 155 18.82 11.69 9.20
C ASP A 155 17.57 11.04 8.53
N GLU A 156 16.57 10.74 9.34
CA GLU A 156 15.36 10.05 8.87
C GLU A 156 14.56 10.90 7.88
N HIS A 157 14.55 12.24 8.03
CA HIS A 157 13.81 13.12 7.11
C HIS A 157 14.48 13.13 5.74
N ILE A 158 15.81 13.23 5.71
CA ILE A 158 16.59 13.16 4.46
C ILE A 158 16.41 11.80 3.79
N PHE A 159 16.43 10.71 4.57
CA PHE A 159 16.18 9.37 4.04
C PHE A 159 14.80 9.29 3.37
N LYS A 160 13.74 9.71 4.06
CA LYS A 160 12.38 9.74 3.51
C LYS A 160 12.26 10.63 2.27
N ALA A 161 12.91 11.79 2.26
CA ALA A 161 12.92 12.68 1.09
C ALA A 161 13.59 12.03 -0.12
N LYS A 162 14.72 11.33 0.07
CA LYS A 162 15.42 10.59 -0.99
C LYS A 162 14.58 9.44 -1.53
N LEU A 163 13.93 8.65 -0.67
CA LEU A 163 12.99 7.60 -1.08
C LEU A 163 11.84 8.18 -1.92
N TYR A 164 11.28 9.32 -1.49
CA TYR A 164 10.23 10.01 -2.22
C TYR A 164 10.71 10.49 -3.59
N ALA A 165 11.89 11.10 -3.68
CA ALA A 165 12.48 11.56 -4.94
C ALA A 165 12.71 10.40 -5.90
N ALA A 166 13.38 9.32 -5.45
CA ALA A 166 13.61 8.13 -6.25
C ALA A 166 12.31 7.55 -6.79
N ARG A 167 11.29 7.40 -5.93
CA ARG A 167 9.97 6.94 -6.34
C ARG A 167 9.36 7.81 -7.44
N LYS A 168 9.32 9.13 -7.23
CA LYS A 168 8.68 10.06 -8.18
C LYS A 168 9.38 10.11 -9.53
N ILE A 169 10.71 10.06 -9.53
CA ILE A 169 11.48 10.02 -10.77
C ILE A 169 11.24 8.70 -11.50
N THR A 170 11.24 7.57 -10.78
CA THR A 170 10.96 6.24 -11.36
C THR A 170 9.55 6.18 -11.95
N GLU A 171 8.52 6.55 -11.17
CA GLU A 171 7.12 6.60 -11.64
C GLU A 171 6.98 7.46 -12.90
N HIS A 172 7.64 8.63 -12.95
CA HIS A 172 7.61 9.51 -14.11
C HIS A 172 8.33 8.90 -15.31
N THR A 173 9.53 8.35 -15.14
CA THR A 173 10.33 7.75 -16.20
C THR A 173 9.61 6.56 -16.83
N ILE A 174 9.03 5.68 -16.01
CA ILE A 174 8.29 4.51 -16.48
C ILE A 174 6.97 4.93 -17.14
N GLY A 175 6.23 5.86 -16.54
CA GLY A 175 4.98 6.38 -17.10
C GLY A 175 5.16 7.12 -18.44
N ALA A 176 6.31 7.78 -18.64
CA ALA A 176 6.66 8.42 -19.92
C ALA A 176 7.20 7.43 -20.97
N SER A 177 7.48 6.19 -20.59
CA SER A 177 7.92 5.14 -21.51
C SER A 177 6.76 4.71 -22.40
N LYS A 178 7.09 4.15 -23.56
CA LYS A 178 6.10 3.60 -24.51
C LYS A 178 5.79 2.11 -24.24
N MET A 179 6.02 1.63 -23.03
CA MET A 179 5.75 0.24 -22.67
C MET A 179 4.24 -0.03 -22.62
N SER A 180 3.82 -1.17 -23.15
CA SER A 180 2.41 -1.58 -23.14
C SER A 180 1.88 -1.87 -21.72
N GLU A 181 2.76 -2.31 -20.82
CA GLU A 181 2.44 -2.65 -19.44
C GLU A 181 2.97 -1.61 -18.42
N SER A 182 3.18 -0.36 -18.85
CA SER A 182 3.66 0.70 -17.95
C SER A 182 2.72 0.95 -16.75
N SER A 183 1.42 0.71 -16.91
CA SER A 183 0.40 0.82 -15.85
C SER A 183 0.54 -0.24 -14.76
N TYR A 184 1.20 -1.37 -15.05
CA TYR A 184 1.47 -2.40 -14.03
C TYR A 184 2.56 -1.99 -13.05
N PHE A 185 3.41 -1.00 -13.41
CA PHE A 185 4.39 -0.52 -12.46
C PHE A 185 3.73 0.42 -11.45
N TYR A 186 3.69 0.00 -10.22
CA TYR A 186 3.13 0.79 -9.13
C TYR A 186 3.83 0.48 -7.80
N LEU A 187 3.98 1.50 -6.97
CA LEU A 187 4.56 1.39 -5.64
C LEU A 187 3.47 1.58 -4.57
N PRO A 188 2.79 0.52 -4.12
CA PRO A 188 1.85 0.59 -2.99
C PRO A 188 2.41 1.30 -1.78
N SER A 189 3.64 0.97 -1.41
CA SER A 189 4.39 1.64 -0.35
C SER A 189 5.88 1.71 -0.66
N LEU A 190 6.56 2.71 -0.09
CA LEU A 190 8.00 2.83 -0.01
C LEU A 190 8.32 3.61 1.27
N SER A 191 8.70 2.91 2.32
CA SER A 191 8.81 3.47 3.67
C SER A 191 9.83 2.72 4.52
N ASN A 192 10.38 3.40 5.52
CA ASN A 192 11.20 2.78 6.56
C ASN A 192 10.41 2.40 7.82
N THR A 193 9.07 2.55 7.77
CA THR A 193 8.20 2.28 8.93
C THR A 193 7.03 1.38 8.61
N THR A 194 6.42 1.52 7.43
CA THR A 194 5.16 0.86 7.08
C THR A 194 5.23 0.14 5.75
N LEU A 195 4.37 -0.86 5.58
CA LEU A 195 4.23 -1.68 4.39
C LEU A 195 2.74 -1.85 4.05
N ILE A 196 2.40 -1.92 2.77
CA ILE A 196 1.01 -2.08 2.31
C ILE A 196 0.88 -3.34 1.48
N TYR A 197 -0.08 -4.19 1.87
CA TYR A 197 -0.60 -5.31 1.11
C TYR A 197 -1.99 -4.95 0.59
N LYS A 198 -2.22 -5.04 -0.72
CA LYS A 198 -3.50 -4.66 -1.32
C LYS A 198 -3.68 -5.26 -2.71
N GLY A 199 -4.92 -5.33 -3.18
CA GLY A 199 -5.24 -5.79 -4.53
C GLY A 199 -6.74 -5.70 -4.81
N ILE A 200 -7.15 -6.06 -6.02
CA ILE A 200 -8.57 -6.22 -6.36
C ILE A 200 -9.08 -7.60 -5.91
N ILE A 201 -8.94 -7.84 -4.62
CA ILE A 201 -9.14 -9.10 -3.92
C ILE A 201 -10.33 -8.92 -2.98
N MET A 202 -11.08 -9.98 -2.73
CA MET A 202 -12.15 -9.97 -1.73
C MET A 202 -11.53 -9.87 -0.31
N PRO A 203 -12.23 -9.27 0.66
CA PRO A 203 -11.74 -9.10 2.02
C PRO A 203 -11.22 -10.37 2.67
N GLU A 204 -11.96 -11.46 2.53
CA GLU A 204 -11.67 -12.78 3.09
C GLU A 204 -10.44 -13.43 2.46
N ASP A 205 -10.12 -13.07 1.21
CA ASP A 205 -9.02 -13.66 0.45
C ASP A 205 -7.68 -12.92 0.64
N ILE A 206 -7.65 -11.74 1.26
CA ILE A 206 -6.41 -10.96 1.47
C ILE A 206 -5.36 -11.76 2.26
N GLY A 207 -5.75 -12.38 3.36
CA GLY A 207 -4.85 -13.21 4.18
C GLY A 207 -4.40 -14.46 3.43
N PRO A 208 -5.30 -15.29 2.89
CA PRO A 208 -4.94 -16.46 2.09
C PRO A 208 -4.07 -16.13 0.87
N TYR A 209 -4.34 -15.04 0.15
CA TYR A 209 -3.55 -14.61 -1.00
C TYR A 209 -2.15 -14.17 -0.61
N TYR A 210 -2.00 -13.29 0.37
CA TYR A 210 -0.71 -12.84 0.88
C TYR A 210 -0.24 -13.72 2.05
N THR A 211 0.40 -14.84 1.75
CA THR A 211 0.77 -15.84 2.76
C THR A 211 1.72 -15.34 3.84
N ASP A 212 2.43 -14.22 3.60
CA ASP A 212 3.20 -13.48 4.60
C ASP A 212 2.36 -13.13 5.82
N LEU A 213 1.13 -12.64 5.60
CA LEU A 213 0.22 -12.16 6.65
C LEU A 213 -0.22 -13.28 7.60
N MET A 214 -0.16 -14.53 7.15
CA MET A 214 -0.56 -15.70 7.94
C MET A 214 0.58 -16.27 8.78
N GLN A 215 1.79 -15.71 8.69
CA GLN A 215 2.94 -16.18 9.46
C GLN A 215 2.87 -15.70 10.92
N PRO A 216 3.09 -16.60 11.90
CA PRO A 216 2.94 -16.26 13.32
C PRO A 216 3.95 -15.22 13.81
N ASP A 217 5.09 -15.07 13.16
CA ASP A 217 6.13 -14.08 13.44
C ASP A 217 6.00 -12.80 12.61
N PHE A 218 4.93 -12.66 11.82
CA PHE A 218 4.57 -11.41 11.17
C PHE A 218 3.87 -10.50 12.19
N LEU A 219 4.64 -9.64 12.84
CA LEU A 219 4.19 -8.85 13.98
C LEU A 219 4.02 -7.37 13.60
N THR A 220 2.91 -6.78 14.01
CA THR A 220 2.64 -5.34 13.87
C THR A 220 2.04 -4.76 15.15
N ARG A 221 2.23 -3.46 15.38
CA ARG A 221 1.56 -2.72 16.47
C ARG A 221 0.33 -1.95 16.00
N LEU A 222 0.13 -1.84 14.70
CA LEU A 222 -1.02 -1.17 14.11
C LEU A 222 -1.39 -1.78 12.76
N ALA A 223 -2.65 -1.64 12.39
CA ALA A 223 -3.11 -1.87 11.04
C ALA A 223 -4.15 -0.81 10.64
N LEU A 224 -4.05 -0.31 9.40
CA LEU A 224 -5.05 0.51 8.75
C LEU A 224 -5.60 -0.29 7.57
N VAL A 225 -6.90 -0.54 7.55
CA VAL A 225 -7.55 -1.38 6.55
C VAL A 225 -8.56 -0.59 5.73
N HIS A 226 -8.79 -1.04 4.51
CA HIS A 226 -9.81 -0.44 3.65
C HIS A 226 -10.43 -1.47 2.72
N GLN A 227 -11.77 -1.42 2.64
CA GLN A 227 -12.58 -2.09 1.64
C GLN A 227 -13.13 -1.04 0.67
N ARG A 228 -12.80 -1.19 -0.60
CA ARG A 228 -13.18 -0.23 -1.64
C ARG A 228 -14.52 -0.61 -2.27
N PHE A 229 -15.33 0.40 -2.51
CA PHE A 229 -16.45 0.34 -3.45
C PHE A 229 -16.21 1.32 -4.59
N SER A 230 -16.12 0.80 -5.80
CA SER A 230 -15.83 1.60 -6.99
C SER A 230 -17.11 2.04 -7.67
N THR A 231 -17.42 3.33 -7.58
CA THR A 231 -18.63 3.90 -8.20
C THR A 231 -18.37 4.56 -9.56
N ASN A 232 -17.17 5.14 -9.74
CA ASN A 232 -16.87 6.01 -10.90
C ASN A 232 -15.64 5.58 -11.70
N THR A 233 -14.88 4.58 -11.24
CA THR A 233 -13.67 4.09 -11.90
C THR A 233 -13.63 2.58 -11.87
N MET A 234 -13.14 1.97 -12.94
CA MET A 234 -12.95 0.52 -12.98
C MET A 234 -11.97 0.09 -11.89
N PRO A 235 -12.20 -1.04 -11.23
CA PRO A 235 -11.25 -1.62 -10.29
C PRO A 235 -9.91 -1.92 -10.97
N ALA A 236 -8.81 -1.61 -10.25
CA ALA A 236 -7.46 -1.95 -10.67
C ALA A 236 -6.57 -2.13 -9.44
N TRP A 237 -5.51 -2.93 -9.57
CA TRP A 237 -4.61 -3.28 -8.47
C TRP A 237 -4.03 -2.05 -7.76
N GLU A 238 -3.62 -1.04 -8.52
CA GLU A 238 -3.07 0.21 -7.99
C GLU A 238 -4.12 1.08 -7.30
N LEU A 239 -5.40 0.95 -7.67
CA LEU A 239 -6.50 1.75 -7.11
C LEU A 239 -7.07 1.18 -5.82
N ALA A 240 -6.75 -0.06 -5.44
CA ALA A 240 -7.06 -0.58 -4.12
C ALA A 240 -6.39 0.29 -3.04
N GLN A 241 -7.01 0.36 -1.86
CA GLN A 241 -6.49 1.14 -0.73
C GLN A 241 -6.01 0.20 0.39
N PRO A 242 -5.18 0.67 1.34
CA PRO A 242 -4.75 2.06 1.57
C PRO A 242 -3.77 2.61 0.53
N PHE A 243 -3.67 3.96 0.50
CA PHE A 243 -2.63 4.68 -0.23
C PHE A 243 -1.59 5.21 0.75
N ARG A 244 -0.43 4.60 0.83
CA ARG A 244 0.72 5.02 1.66
C ARG A 244 0.37 5.28 3.12
N TYR A 245 -0.25 6.42 3.43
CA TYR A 245 -0.56 6.84 4.79
C TYR A 245 -2.05 7.09 5.02
N MET A 246 -2.90 6.87 4.02
CA MET A 246 -4.31 7.22 4.12
C MET A 246 -5.20 6.19 3.42
N CYS A 247 -6.41 6.07 3.93
CA CYS A 247 -7.51 5.43 3.23
C CYS A 247 -8.79 6.25 3.45
N GLN A 248 -9.68 6.22 2.47
CA GLN A 248 -10.92 6.97 2.52
C GLN A 248 -11.95 6.46 1.54
N ASN A 249 -13.21 6.64 1.88
CA ASN A 249 -14.30 6.69 0.92
C ASN A 249 -14.67 8.17 0.77
N GLY A 250 -14.45 8.74 -0.40
CA GLY A 250 -14.72 10.15 -0.60
C GLY A 250 -15.12 10.45 -2.03
N GLU A 251 -16.03 11.39 -2.19
CA GLU A 251 -16.27 12.06 -3.46
C GLU A 251 -15.47 13.34 -3.51
N ILE A 252 -14.54 13.42 -4.45
CA ILE A 252 -13.76 14.63 -4.67
C ILE A 252 -14.43 15.45 -5.77
N ASN A 253 -15.32 16.32 -5.35
CA ASN A 253 -15.93 17.29 -6.24
C ASN A 253 -14.95 18.44 -6.50
N THR A 254 -15.15 19.18 -7.60
CA THR A 254 -14.34 20.36 -7.92
C THR A 254 -12.85 20.03 -8.16
N LEU A 255 -12.53 18.93 -8.87
CA LEU A 255 -11.16 18.54 -9.21
C LEU A 255 -10.37 19.71 -9.82
N ARG A 256 -10.97 20.47 -10.75
CA ARG A 256 -10.34 21.63 -11.40
C ARG A 256 -9.93 22.71 -10.40
N GLY A 257 -10.78 23.00 -9.41
CA GLY A 257 -10.48 23.95 -8.34
C GLY A 257 -9.32 23.47 -7.45
N ASN A 258 -9.30 22.20 -7.10
CA ASN A 258 -8.24 21.59 -6.30
C ASN A 258 -6.89 21.61 -7.05
N VAL A 259 -6.86 21.28 -8.34
CA VAL A 259 -5.66 21.37 -9.18
C VAL A 259 -5.15 22.81 -9.24
N SER A 260 -6.03 23.80 -9.43
CA SER A 260 -5.64 25.21 -9.48
C SER A 260 -5.05 25.69 -8.15
N ARG A 261 -5.65 25.30 -7.01
CA ARG A 261 -5.11 25.62 -5.68
C ARG A 261 -3.75 24.98 -5.43
N MET A 262 -3.56 23.74 -5.86
CA MET A 262 -2.24 23.08 -5.75
C MET A 262 -1.18 23.78 -6.59
N ARG A 263 -1.49 24.20 -7.82
CA ARG A 263 -0.55 24.95 -8.66
C ARG A 263 -0.09 26.25 -8.00
N VAL A 264 -1.00 27.00 -7.38
CA VAL A 264 -0.63 28.21 -6.63
C VAL A 264 0.28 27.87 -5.44
N ARG A 265 -0.01 26.77 -4.74
CA ARG A 265 0.80 26.32 -3.61
C ARG A 265 2.20 25.86 -4.04
N GLU A 266 2.33 25.22 -5.18
CA GLU A 266 3.61 24.79 -5.75
C GLU A 266 4.52 25.99 -6.07
N GLU A 267 3.97 27.12 -6.52
CA GLU A 267 4.77 28.33 -6.75
C GLU A 267 5.37 28.90 -5.46
N ILE A 268 4.66 28.79 -4.33
CA ILE A 268 5.17 29.22 -3.02
C ILE A 268 6.29 28.29 -2.53
N MET A 269 6.26 27.00 -2.92
CA MET A 269 7.27 26.01 -2.53
C MET A 269 8.58 26.10 -3.33
N LYS A 270 8.59 26.84 -4.44
CA LYS A 270 9.79 27.03 -5.28
C LYS A 270 10.73 28.13 -4.78
N SER A 271 10.35 28.89 -3.77
CA SER A 271 11.10 30.04 -3.23
C SER A 271 12.06 29.66 -2.11
#